data_1140d1fa2331d99ee1bb30ff197ac8fe
#
_entry.id   1140d1fa2331d99ee1bb30ff197ac8fe
#
_cell.length_a   1.000
_cell.length_b   1.000
_cell.length_c   1.000
_cell.angle_alpha   90.00
_cell.angle_beta   90.00
_cell.angle_gamma   90.00
#
_symmetry.space_group_name_H-M   'P 1'
#
loop_
_entity.id
_entity.type
_entity.pdbx_description
1 polymer ?
#
loop_
_entity_poly.entity_id
_entity_poly.type
_entity_poly.pdbx_seq_one_letter_code
_entity_poly.pdbx_strand_id
1 'polypeptide(L)'
;MATRAERRETQDSQRQQKLLARMNPAVATTLLLVRHGQTDWNAEMRLQGHQDPPLNDVGVQQAQELSEVLREEAFDAVYSSDLRRALQTAEAIVAGRAGSMQIRTSAGLRERKLGVLEGLTLPEAAARQPDAFRLLRLHDETTAVPGGESPNQMRERVVAELEGIASEHPGQTVLVVAHGGVLHAVYRQAVGHPYNGPIANASLHQVRLQGRVWAVVDWNVTRESPALGSFGGGVAEG
;
A
#
# COMPACT_ATOMS: atom_id res chain seq x y z
N MET A 1 -1.25 27.15 -20.17
CA MET A 1 -2.31 27.10 -19.12
C MET A 1 -2.27 25.71 -18.51
N ALA A 2 -2.24 25.61 -17.17
CA ALA A 2 -2.24 24.31 -16.49
C ALA A 2 -3.52 23.52 -16.79
N THR A 3 -3.39 22.22 -17.06
CA THR A 3 -4.51 21.30 -17.28
C THR A 3 -5.38 21.16 -16.03
N ARG A 4 -6.58 20.61 -16.17
CA ARG A 4 -7.46 20.31 -15.03
C ARG A 4 -6.82 19.31 -14.06
N ALA A 5 -6.04 18.36 -14.57
CA ALA A 5 -5.32 17.38 -13.77
C ALA A 5 -4.21 18.03 -12.93
N GLU A 6 -3.34 18.86 -13.54
CA GLU A 6 -2.26 19.58 -12.84
C GLU A 6 -2.78 20.52 -11.76
N ARG A 7 -3.90 21.21 -11.99
CA ARG A 7 -4.53 22.06 -10.96
C ARG A 7 -5.04 21.23 -9.78
N ARG A 8 -5.60 20.05 -10.05
CA ARG A 8 -6.10 19.14 -9.00
C ARG A 8 -4.95 18.61 -8.16
N GLU A 9 -3.86 18.14 -8.78
CA GLU A 9 -2.66 17.70 -8.07
C GLU A 9 -2.08 18.79 -7.16
N THR A 10 -2.00 20.04 -7.66
CA THR A 10 -1.53 21.18 -6.88
C THR A 10 -2.44 21.43 -5.66
N GLN A 11 -3.76 21.38 -5.84
CA GLN A 11 -4.72 21.57 -4.75
C GLN A 11 -4.64 20.45 -3.71
N ASP A 12 -4.50 19.20 -4.15
CA ASP A 12 -4.35 18.05 -3.27
C ASP A 12 -3.06 18.16 -2.45
N SER A 13 -1.93 18.49 -3.10
CA SER A 13 -0.65 18.70 -2.42
C SER A 13 -0.74 19.79 -1.35
N GLN A 14 -1.34 20.94 -1.66
CA GLN A 14 -1.54 22.03 -0.68
C GLN A 14 -2.45 21.59 0.48
N ARG A 15 -3.48 20.79 0.20
CA ARG A 15 -4.37 20.25 1.23
C ARG A 15 -3.61 19.29 2.16
N GLN A 16 -2.80 18.39 1.60
CA GLN A 16 -2.01 17.45 2.36
C GLN A 16 -0.99 18.18 3.25
N GLN A 17 -0.27 19.16 2.72
CA GLN A 17 0.65 19.98 3.49
C GLN A 17 -0.03 20.69 4.69
N LYS A 18 -1.24 21.26 4.48
CA LYS A 18 -2.01 21.87 5.57
C LYS A 18 -2.45 20.86 6.63
N LEU A 19 -2.78 19.63 6.25
CA LEU A 19 -3.10 18.57 7.20
C LEU A 19 -1.86 18.17 8.01
N LEU A 20 -0.73 17.95 7.34
CA LEU A 20 0.56 17.61 7.98
C LEU A 20 1.00 18.68 8.99
N ALA A 21 0.89 19.96 8.63
CA ALA A 21 1.24 21.07 9.51
C ALA A 21 0.36 21.18 10.78
N ARG A 22 -0.80 20.55 10.80
CA ARG A 22 -1.73 20.53 11.94
C ARG A 22 -1.59 19.29 12.82
N MET A 23 -0.88 18.26 12.35
CA MET A 23 -0.67 17.04 13.11
C MET A 23 0.38 17.27 14.20
N ASN A 24 0.12 16.70 15.38
CA ASN A 24 1.12 16.67 16.46
C ASN A 24 2.07 15.49 16.23
N PRO A 25 3.37 15.71 15.96
CA PRO A 25 4.33 14.64 15.70
C PRO A 25 4.45 13.62 16.86
N ALA A 26 4.22 14.06 18.10
CA ALA A 26 4.27 13.17 19.27
C ALA A 26 3.08 12.19 19.36
N VAL A 27 2.05 12.38 18.53
CA VAL A 27 0.81 11.57 18.55
C VAL A 27 0.53 10.95 17.17
N ALA A 28 0.92 11.64 16.09
CA ALA A 28 0.68 11.17 14.73
C ALA A 28 1.60 9.98 14.43
N THR A 29 1.01 8.84 14.07
CA THR A 29 1.75 7.67 13.61
C THR A 29 2.15 7.84 12.16
N THR A 30 3.40 7.56 11.84
CA THR A 30 3.88 7.48 10.44
C THR A 30 3.76 6.03 9.97
N LEU A 31 3.02 5.80 8.90
CA LEU A 31 2.92 4.50 8.25
C LEU A 31 3.78 4.51 6.98
N LEU A 32 4.82 3.67 6.96
CA LEU A 32 5.60 3.35 5.77
C LEU A 32 4.95 2.15 5.10
N LEU A 33 4.17 2.39 4.05
CA LEU A 33 3.41 1.37 3.36
C LEU A 33 4.21 0.85 2.16
N VAL A 34 4.31 -0.45 2.01
CA VAL A 34 5.05 -1.11 0.93
C VAL A 34 4.12 -2.03 0.16
N ARG A 35 4.12 -1.94 -1.18
CA ARG A 35 3.56 -2.99 -2.01
C ARG A 35 4.53 -4.16 -2.08
N HIS A 36 4.02 -5.40 -1.93
CA HIS A 36 4.83 -6.61 -2.09
C HIS A 36 5.61 -6.63 -3.42
N GLY A 37 6.73 -7.34 -3.45
CA GLY A 37 7.52 -7.60 -4.65
C GLY A 37 6.75 -8.37 -5.72
N GLN A 38 7.30 -8.50 -6.92
CA GLN A 38 6.67 -9.17 -8.05
C GLN A 38 6.43 -10.66 -7.77
N THR A 39 5.29 -11.17 -8.25
CA THR A 39 4.98 -12.60 -8.37
C THR A 39 4.88 -12.99 -9.84
N ASP A 40 4.92 -14.27 -10.20
CA ASP A 40 4.67 -14.72 -11.58
C ASP A 40 3.31 -14.24 -12.07
N TRP A 41 2.30 -14.21 -11.19
CA TRP A 41 0.97 -13.73 -11.52
C TRP A 41 0.93 -12.21 -11.82
N ASN A 42 1.85 -11.43 -11.25
CA ASN A 42 2.01 -10.03 -11.66
C ASN A 42 2.60 -9.94 -13.08
N ALA A 43 3.63 -10.74 -13.38
CA ALA A 43 4.25 -10.77 -14.70
C ALA A 43 3.26 -11.24 -15.79
N GLU A 44 2.38 -12.20 -15.46
CA GLU A 44 1.32 -12.71 -16.32
C GLU A 44 0.07 -11.81 -16.37
N MET A 45 0.03 -10.70 -15.62
CA MET A 45 -1.17 -9.85 -15.44
C MET A 45 -2.40 -10.63 -14.98
N ARG A 46 -2.19 -11.61 -14.10
CA ARG A 46 -3.22 -12.48 -13.53
C ARG A 46 -3.75 -11.91 -12.22
N LEU A 47 -5.06 -11.91 -12.06
CA LEU A 47 -5.75 -11.43 -10.86
C LEU A 47 -5.47 -12.35 -9.67
N GLN A 48 -4.87 -11.80 -8.61
CA GLN A 48 -4.42 -12.60 -7.47
C GLN A 48 -5.47 -12.70 -6.36
N GLY A 49 -6.04 -11.59 -5.93
CA GLY A 49 -6.97 -11.55 -4.80
C GLY A 49 -6.35 -12.21 -3.55
N HIS A 50 -7.09 -13.17 -2.99
CA HIS A 50 -6.67 -13.97 -1.83
C HIS A 50 -5.90 -15.25 -2.20
N GLN A 51 -5.70 -15.55 -3.51
CA GLN A 51 -4.76 -16.60 -3.91
C GLN A 51 -3.35 -16.20 -3.48
N ASP A 52 -2.54 -17.21 -3.18
CA ASP A 52 -1.31 -17.00 -2.42
C ASP A 52 -0.01 -17.41 -3.18
N PRO A 53 0.22 -16.91 -4.41
CA PRO A 53 1.48 -17.11 -5.09
C PRO A 53 2.62 -16.42 -4.32
N PRO A 54 3.81 -17.07 -4.26
CA PRO A 54 5.00 -16.47 -3.66
C PRO A 54 5.59 -15.37 -4.55
N LEU A 55 6.60 -14.67 -4.05
CA LEU A 55 7.47 -13.84 -4.88
C LEU A 55 8.17 -14.72 -5.93
N ASN A 56 8.35 -14.16 -7.13
CA ASN A 56 9.29 -14.73 -8.11
C ASN A 56 10.70 -14.14 -7.87
N ASP A 57 11.69 -14.57 -8.68
CA ASP A 57 13.07 -14.12 -8.52
C ASP A 57 13.24 -12.61 -8.61
N VAL A 58 12.46 -11.96 -9.50
CA VAL A 58 12.43 -10.49 -9.61
C VAL A 58 11.87 -9.85 -8.34
N GLY A 59 10.80 -10.43 -7.78
CA GLY A 59 10.20 -9.93 -6.53
C GLY A 59 11.11 -10.10 -5.32
N VAL A 60 11.86 -11.20 -5.26
CA VAL A 60 12.90 -11.41 -4.22
C VAL A 60 13.99 -10.34 -4.34
N GLN A 61 14.48 -10.10 -5.54
CA GLN A 61 15.47 -9.04 -5.78
C GLN A 61 14.92 -7.65 -5.41
N GLN A 62 13.68 -7.33 -5.80
CA GLN A 62 13.03 -6.06 -5.44
C GLN A 62 12.92 -5.87 -3.92
N ALA A 63 12.58 -6.94 -3.18
CA ALA A 63 12.49 -6.90 -1.73
C ALA A 63 13.87 -6.69 -1.06
N GLN A 64 14.93 -7.30 -1.60
CA GLN A 64 16.32 -7.09 -1.15
C GLN A 64 16.78 -5.65 -1.41
N GLU A 65 16.53 -5.12 -2.61
CA GLU A 65 16.85 -3.73 -2.95
C GLU A 65 16.13 -2.73 -2.04
N LEU A 66 14.86 -3.00 -1.72
CA LEU A 66 14.11 -2.17 -0.79
C LEU A 66 14.66 -2.28 0.65
N SER A 67 15.14 -3.45 1.06
CA SER A 67 15.84 -3.65 2.33
C SER A 67 17.08 -2.75 2.45
N GLU A 68 17.86 -2.62 1.38
CA GLU A 68 19.04 -1.72 1.35
C GLU A 68 18.61 -0.25 1.49
N VAL A 69 17.55 0.16 0.79
CA VAL A 69 17.01 1.52 0.86
C VAL A 69 16.53 1.86 2.27
N LEU A 70 15.85 0.91 2.91
CA LEU A 70 15.28 1.09 4.25
C LEU A 70 16.26 0.77 5.38
N ARG A 71 17.53 0.45 5.09
CA ARG A 71 18.50 0.01 6.09
C ARG A 71 18.64 1.00 7.25
N GLU A 72 18.78 2.28 6.94
CA GLU A 72 18.96 3.36 7.91
C GLU A 72 17.65 3.99 8.37
N GLU A 73 16.51 3.62 7.75
CA GLU A 73 15.21 4.15 8.13
C GLU A 73 14.76 3.55 9.45
N ALA A 74 14.49 4.39 10.46
CA ALA A 74 14.00 3.91 11.74
C ALA A 74 12.50 3.60 11.67
N PHE A 75 12.11 2.39 12.09
CA PHE A 75 10.72 2.05 12.36
C PHE A 75 10.60 1.17 13.60
N ASP A 76 9.53 1.40 14.36
CA ASP A 76 9.33 0.84 15.71
C ASP A 76 8.61 -0.50 15.68
N ALA A 77 7.83 -0.75 14.62
CA ALA A 77 7.07 -1.98 14.44
C ALA A 77 6.94 -2.35 12.96
N VAL A 78 6.70 -3.65 12.70
CA VAL A 78 6.51 -4.20 11.36
C VAL A 78 5.23 -5.02 11.32
N TYR A 79 4.36 -4.67 10.37
CA TYR A 79 3.15 -5.40 10.05
C TYR A 79 3.18 -5.88 8.60
N SER A 80 2.52 -7.00 8.33
CA SER A 80 2.37 -7.52 6.98
C SER A 80 0.99 -8.14 6.79
N SER A 81 0.47 -8.07 5.56
CA SER A 81 -0.53 -9.05 5.15
C SER A 81 0.01 -10.46 5.39
N ASP A 82 -0.85 -11.37 5.78
CA ASP A 82 -0.52 -12.79 5.99
C ASP A 82 -0.36 -13.58 4.67
N LEU A 83 -0.60 -12.96 3.50
CA LEU A 83 -0.32 -13.57 2.20
C LEU A 83 1.19 -13.63 1.95
N ARG A 84 1.66 -14.80 1.46
CA ARG A 84 3.09 -15.15 1.31
C ARG A 84 3.90 -14.08 0.61
N ARG A 85 3.44 -13.52 -0.49
CA ARG A 85 4.14 -12.47 -1.24
C ARG A 85 4.43 -11.21 -0.41
N ALA A 86 3.51 -10.81 0.46
CA ALA A 86 3.69 -9.68 1.36
C ALA A 86 4.60 -10.04 2.53
N LEU A 87 4.40 -11.22 3.14
CA LEU A 87 5.23 -11.71 4.24
C LEU A 87 6.68 -11.88 3.80
N GLN A 88 6.96 -12.51 2.66
CA GLN A 88 8.31 -12.67 2.11
C GLN A 88 8.99 -11.32 1.84
N THR A 89 8.23 -10.31 1.39
CA THR A 89 8.75 -8.94 1.22
C THR A 89 9.12 -8.33 2.57
N ALA A 90 8.27 -8.48 3.59
CA ALA A 90 8.55 -7.99 4.94
C ALA A 90 9.76 -8.70 5.57
N GLU A 91 9.86 -10.02 5.43
CA GLU A 91 10.98 -10.83 5.90
C GLU A 91 12.31 -10.36 5.29
N ALA A 92 12.34 -10.09 3.98
CA ALA A 92 13.54 -9.58 3.32
C ALA A 92 13.95 -8.21 3.86
N ILE A 93 12.98 -7.31 4.14
CA ILE A 93 13.27 -5.98 4.69
C ILE A 93 13.85 -6.08 6.09
N VAL A 94 13.32 -6.93 6.97
CA VAL A 94 13.80 -7.04 8.35
C VAL A 94 15.10 -7.83 8.47
N ALA A 95 15.36 -8.80 7.57
CA ALA A 95 16.58 -9.62 7.58
C ALA A 95 17.86 -8.79 7.39
N GLY A 96 17.79 -7.66 6.70
CA GLY A 96 18.93 -6.76 6.48
C GLY A 96 19.25 -5.83 7.66
N ARG A 97 18.53 -5.92 8.77
CA ARG A 97 18.62 -4.98 9.90
C ARG A 97 19.33 -5.58 11.11
N ALA A 98 19.97 -4.70 11.88
CA ALA A 98 20.52 -5.08 13.17
C ALA A 98 19.39 -5.29 14.20
N GLY A 99 19.37 -6.45 14.84
CA GLY A 99 18.33 -6.85 15.80
C GLY A 99 17.18 -7.63 15.14
N SER A 100 16.52 -8.49 15.90
CA SER A 100 15.36 -9.26 15.43
C SER A 100 14.09 -8.42 15.61
N MET A 101 13.47 -8.01 14.50
CA MET A 101 12.14 -7.40 14.53
C MET A 101 11.07 -8.47 14.28
N GLN A 102 10.08 -8.52 15.15
CA GLN A 102 8.93 -9.41 14.96
C GLN A 102 7.98 -8.82 13.92
N ILE A 103 7.66 -9.61 12.89
CA ILE A 103 6.62 -9.25 11.93
C ILE A 103 5.27 -9.71 12.48
N ARG A 104 4.34 -8.77 12.65
CA ARG A 104 2.95 -9.04 13.02
C ARG A 104 2.13 -9.18 11.74
N THR A 105 1.48 -10.33 11.54
CA THR A 105 0.64 -10.55 10.36
C THR A 105 -0.82 -10.25 10.64
N SER A 106 -1.53 -9.68 9.63
CA SER A 106 -2.96 -9.44 9.72
C SER A 106 -3.68 -9.73 8.40
N ALA A 107 -4.79 -10.47 8.51
CA ALA A 107 -5.74 -10.65 7.40
C ALA A 107 -6.47 -9.33 7.03
N GLY A 108 -6.49 -8.35 7.94
CA GLY A 108 -6.99 -7.01 7.69
C GLY A 108 -6.22 -6.27 6.60
N LEU A 109 -4.96 -6.68 6.32
CA LEU A 109 -4.10 -6.09 5.30
C LEU A 109 -4.11 -6.84 3.96
N ARG A 110 -4.91 -7.92 3.79
CA ARG A 110 -4.99 -8.67 2.52
C ARG A 110 -5.48 -7.81 1.37
N GLU A 111 -5.09 -8.21 0.15
CA GLU A 111 -5.63 -7.68 -1.11
C GLU A 111 -7.16 -7.86 -1.17
N ARG A 112 -7.81 -7.16 -2.09
CA ARG A 112 -9.23 -7.36 -2.37
C ARG A 112 -9.50 -8.79 -2.78
N LYS A 113 -10.45 -9.44 -2.11
CA LYS A 113 -10.91 -10.76 -2.53
C LYS A 113 -11.66 -10.65 -3.85
N LEU A 114 -11.19 -11.34 -4.88
CA LEU A 114 -11.73 -11.27 -6.23
C LEU A 114 -12.58 -12.50 -6.61
N GLY A 115 -12.76 -13.44 -5.68
CA GLY A 115 -13.67 -14.59 -5.82
C GLY A 115 -13.44 -15.37 -7.12
N VAL A 116 -14.49 -15.48 -7.94
CA VAL A 116 -14.46 -16.27 -9.19
C VAL A 116 -13.47 -15.74 -10.24
N LEU A 117 -12.93 -14.54 -10.06
CA LEU A 117 -11.94 -13.95 -10.98
C LEU A 117 -10.50 -14.27 -10.59
N GLU A 118 -10.26 -14.80 -9.39
CA GLU A 118 -8.90 -15.13 -8.93
C GLU A 118 -8.27 -16.21 -9.81
N GLY A 119 -7.00 -16.00 -10.17
CA GLY A 119 -6.24 -16.87 -11.04
C GLY A 119 -6.46 -16.64 -12.54
N LEU A 120 -7.35 -15.74 -12.94
CA LEU A 120 -7.61 -15.43 -14.35
C LEU A 120 -6.84 -14.16 -14.77
N THR A 121 -6.36 -14.14 -16.01
CA THR A 121 -5.96 -12.89 -16.68
C THR A 121 -7.21 -12.11 -17.08
N LEU A 122 -7.07 -10.81 -17.41
CA LEU A 122 -8.22 -10.01 -17.84
C LEU A 122 -8.93 -10.58 -19.08
N PRO A 123 -8.23 -11.07 -20.14
CA PRO A 123 -8.88 -11.74 -21.25
C PRO A 123 -9.60 -13.04 -20.86
N GLU A 124 -8.99 -13.86 -20.00
CA GLU A 124 -9.62 -15.08 -19.48
C GLU A 124 -10.86 -14.77 -18.64
N ALA A 125 -10.80 -13.73 -17.79
CA ALA A 125 -11.92 -13.27 -17.00
C ALA A 125 -13.09 -12.79 -17.87
N ALA A 126 -12.79 -12.03 -18.92
CA ALA A 126 -13.80 -11.58 -19.87
C ALA A 126 -14.48 -12.74 -20.61
N ALA A 127 -13.72 -13.78 -20.96
CA ALA A 127 -14.24 -14.94 -21.70
C ALA A 127 -14.99 -15.95 -20.79
N ARG A 128 -14.48 -16.21 -19.58
CA ARG A 128 -14.99 -17.28 -18.69
C ARG A 128 -15.99 -16.79 -17.67
N GLN A 129 -15.89 -15.50 -17.26
CA GLN A 129 -16.69 -14.89 -16.20
C GLN A 129 -17.17 -13.46 -16.62
N PRO A 130 -17.90 -13.33 -17.75
CA PRO A 130 -18.21 -12.03 -18.36
C PRO A 130 -18.98 -11.08 -17.42
N ASP A 131 -19.91 -11.61 -16.63
CA ASP A 131 -20.68 -10.77 -15.69
C ASP A 131 -19.83 -10.30 -14.52
N ALA A 132 -19.02 -11.18 -13.92
CA ALA A 132 -18.09 -10.80 -12.86
C ALA A 132 -17.01 -9.83 -13.38
N PHE A 133 -16.52 -10.05 -14.62
CA PHE A 133 -15.58 -9.13 -15.28
C PHE A 133 -16.19 -7.76 -15.52
N ARG A 134 -17.47 -7.70 -15.91
CA ARG A 134 -18.20 -6.43 -16.04
C ARG A 134 -18.25 -5.67 -14.72
N LEU A 135 -18.57 -6.36 -13.59
CA LEU A 135 -18.55 -5.76 -12.25
C LEU A 135 -17.16 -5.22 -11.87
N LEU A 136 -16.09 -5.96 -12.20
CA LEU A 136 -14.72 -5.50 -11.96
C LEU A 136 -14.40 -4.19 -12.71
N ARG A 137 -14.97 -4.02 -13.93
CA ARG A 137 -14.73 -2.86 -14.79
C ARG A 137 -15.67 -1.68 -14.51
N LEU A 138 -16.79 -1.93 -13.87
CA LEU A 138 -17.65 -0.87 -13.37
C LEU A 138 -16.92 -0.17 -12.23
N HIS A 139 -16.93 1.15 -12.25
CA HIS A 139 -16.41 1.95 -11.12
C HIS A 139 -17.40 1.96 -9.94
N ASP A 140 -18.16 0.87 -9.79
CA ASP A 140 -19.07 0.65 -8.66
C ASP A 140 -18.28 0.12 -7.46
N GLU A 141 -18.27 0.90 -6.41
CA GLU A 141 -17.56 0.57 -5.18
C GLU A 141 -18.36 -0.28 -4.21
N THR A 142 -19.65 -0.47 -4.48
CA THR A 142 -20.59 -1.15 -3.56
C THR A 142 -20.79 -2.61 -3.93
N THR A 143 -20.62 -2.96 -5.20
CA THR A 143 -20.92 -4.32 -5.70
C THR A 143 -19.69 -5.20 -5.66
N ALA A 144 -19.81 -6.36 -5.00
CA ALA A 144 -18.80 -7.40 -4.98
C ALA A 144 -18.93 -8.34 -6.18
N VAL A 145 -17.80 -8.84 -6.69
CA VAL A 145 -17.81 -9.99 -7.59
C VAL A 145 -18.23 -11.25 -6.82
N PRO A 146 -18.84 -12.26 -7.47
CA PRO A 146 -19.26 -13.48 -6.79
C PRO A 146 -18.11 -14.15 -6.00
N GLY A 147 -18.33 -14.40 -4.71
CA GLY A 147 -17.32 -14.97 -3.80
C GLY A 147 -16.20 -14.00 -3.38
N GLY A 148 -16.26 -12.76 -3.80
CA GLY A 148 -15.30 -11.71 -3.46
C GLY A 148 -15.83 -10.67 -2.47
N GLU A 149 -15.13 -9.53 -2.39
CA GLU A 149 -15.55 -8.34 -1.65
C GLU A 149 -15.66 -7.13 -2.58
N SER A 150 -16.50 -6.18 -2.24
CA SER A 150 -16.58 -4.90 -2.96
C SER A 150 -15.38 -4.00 -2.63
N PRO A 151 -15.07 -3.01 -3.48
CA PRO A 151 -14.03 -2.02 -3.15
C PRO A 151 -14.28 -1.32 -1.80
N ASN A 152 -15.54 -1.02 -1.46
CA ASN A 152 -15.87 -0.40 -0.17
C ASN A 152 -15.65 -1.34 1.01
N GLN A 153 -16.06 -2.60 0.92
CA GLN A 153 -15.80 -3.59 1.98
C GLN A 153 -14.31 -3.75 2.25
N MET A 154 -13.48 -3.86 1.19
CA MET A 154 -12.04 -3.89 1.35
C MET A 154 -11.53 -2.60 2.02
N ARG A 155 -11.96 -1.42 1.56
CA ARG A 155 -11.51 -0.14 2.13
C ARG A 155 -11.87 -0.02 3.60
N GLU A 156 -13.08 -0.36 4.00
CA GLU A 156 -13.53 -0.34 5.39
C GLU A 156 -12.65 -1.24 6.28
N ARG A 157 -12.37 -2.46 5.82
CA ARG A 157 -11.49 -3.41 6.50
C ARG A 157 -10.07 -2.88 6.66
N VAL A 158 -9.49 -2.37 5.56
CA VAL A 158 -8.12 -1.83 5.53
C VAL A 158 -7.98 -0.59 6.42
N VAL A 159 -8.95 0.34 6.33
CA VAL A 159 -8.94 1.56 7.14
C VAL A 159 -9.04 1.22 8.62
N ALA A 160 -9.96 0.34 9.01
CA ALA A 160 -10.11 -0.10 10.40
C ALA A 160 -8.82 -0.75 10.94
N GLU A 161 -8.17 -1.60 10.12
CA GLU A 161 -6.91 -2.25 10.49
C GLU A 161 -5.79 -1.23 10.70
N LEU A 162 -5.58 -0.30 9.75
CA LEU A 162 -4.52 0.70 9.83
C LEU A 162 -4.78 1.74 10.93
N GLU A 163 -6.03 2.11 11.20
CA GLU A 163 -6.41 2.96 12.35
C GLU A 163 -6.12 2.24 13.67
N GLY A 164 -6.38 0.93 13.75
CA GLY A 164 -6.02 0.09 14.89
C GLY A 164 -4.51 0.07 15.13
N ILE A 165 -3.73 -0.26 14.09
CA ILE A 165 -2.26 -0.23 14.13
C ILE A 165 -1.76 1.14 14.59
N ALA A 166 -2.25 2.23 14.00
CA ALA A 166 -1.81 3.58 14.36
C ALA A 166 -2.13 3.94 15.81
N SER A 167 -3.25 3.45 16.36
CA SER A 167 -3.63 3.70 17.74
C SER A 167 -2.72 2.98 18.77
N GLU A 168 -2.10 1.88 18.37
CA GLU A 168 -1.10 1.15 19.17
C GLU A 168 0.29 1.81 19.14
N HIS A 169 0.56 2.69 18.18
CA HIS A 169 1.88 3.26 17.90
C HIS A 169 1.88 4.80 17.81
N PRO A 170 1.35 5.54 18.82
CA PRO A 170 1.30 7.00 18.77
C PRO A 170 2.71 7.60 18.71
N GLY A 171 2.94 8.51 17.75
CA GLY A 171 4.23 9.19 17.54
C GLY A 171 5.33 8.30 16.96
N GLN A 172 5.03 7.05 16.63
CA GLN A 172 5.98 6.07 16.12
C GLN A 172 5.90 5.94 14.58
N THR A 173 6.92 5.31 14.01
CA THR A 173 6.95 4.91 12.61
C THR A 173 6.72 3.40 12.50
N VAL A 174 5.77 2.99 11.67
CA VAL A 174 5.38 1.59 11.47
C VAL A 174 5.52 1.21 10.00
N LEU A 175 6.29 0.15 9.74
CA LEU A 175 6.37 -0.45 8.41
C LEU A 175 5.17 -1.39 8.20
N VAL A 176 4.48 -1.25 7.07
CA VAL A 176 3.33 -2.10 6.71
C VAL A 176 3.49 -2.61 5.28
N VAL A 177 3.62 -3.93 5.11
CA VAL A 177 3.72 -4.55 3.78
C VAL A 177 2.36 -5.11 3.36
N ALA A 178 1.87 -4.65 2.22
CA ALA A 178 0.53 -4.96 1.73
C ALA A 178 0.47 -5.07 0.19
N HIS A 179 -0.63 -4.68 -0.43
CA HIS A 179 -0.99 -4.95 -1.82
C HIS A 179 -1.43 -3.69 -2.55
N GLY A 180 -1.48 -3.76 -3.89
CA GLY A 180 -1.87 -2.64 -4.73
C GLY A 180 -3.26 -2.09 -4.43
N GLY A 181 -4.26 -2.96 -4.26
CA GLY A 181 -5.62 -2.54 -3.91
C GLY A 181 -5.70 -1.88 -2.54
N VAL A 182 -4.93 -2.37 -1.56
CA VAL A 182 -4.81 -1.75 -0.23
C VAL A 182 -4.29 -0.32 -0.35
N LEU A 183 -3.24 -0.10 -1.12
CA LEU A 183 -2.65 1.23 -1.32
C LEU A 183 -3.62 2.18 -2.05
N HIS A 184 -4.34 1.70 -3.06
CA HIS A 184 -5.40 2.49 -3.69
C HIS A 184 -6.50 2.89 -2.69
N ALA A 185 -6.89 1.98 -1.78
CA ALA A 185 -7.86 2.27 -0.72
C ALA A 185 -7.35 3.33 0.26
N VAL A 186 -6.07 3.23 0.69
CA VAL A 186 -5.41 4.20 1.56
C VAL A 186 -5.33 5.58 0.90
N TYR A 187 -4.88 5.66 -0.35
CA TYR A 187 -4.83 6.95 -1.06
C TYR A 187 -6.20 7.62 -1.12
N ARG A 188 -7.23 6.84 -1.50
CA ARG A 188 -8.60 7.35 -1.54
C ARG A 188 -9.10 7.82 -0.18
N GLN A 189 -8.76 7.11 0.89
CA GLN A 189 -9.10 7.52 2.26
C GLN A 189 -8.45 8.85 2.63
N ALA A 190 -7.17 9.03 2.31
CA ALA A 190 -6.41 10.21 2.68
C ALA A 190 -6.75 11.43 1.82
N VAL A 191 -6.94 11.25 0.50
CA VAL A 191 -7.10 12.33 -0.48
C VAL A 191 -8.56 12.61 -0.81
N GLY A 192 -9.43 11.59 -0.74
CA GLY A 192 -10.87 11.68 -1.02
C GLY A 192 -11.27 11.31 -2.45
N HIS A 193 -10.32 10.84 -3.26
CA HIS A 193 -10.57 10.34 -4.61
C HIS A 193 -9.56 9.25 -5.01
N PRO A 194 -9.82 8.45 -6.07
CA PRO A 194 -8.93 7.41 -6.51
C PRO A 194 -7.55 7.95 -6.95
N TYR A 195 -6.50 7.16 -6.72
CA TYR A 195 -5.21 7.34 -7.37
C TYR A 195 -5.31 6.83 -8.83
N ASN A 196 -4.89 7.64 -9.80
CA ASN A 196 -5.08 7.34 -11.22
C ASN A 196 -3.83 6.74 -11.89
N GLY A 197 -2.84 6.31 -11.12
CA GLY A 197 -1.61 5.69 -11.65
C GLY A 197 -1.48 4.22 -11.27
N PRO A 198 -0.57 3.49 -11.93
CA PRO A 198 -0.14 2.19 -11.46
C PRO A 198 0.64 2.35 -10.15
N ILE A 199 0.47 1.42 -9.24
CA ILE A 199 1.32 1.30 -8.06
C ILE A 199 2.34 0.21 -8.37
N ALA A 200 3.64 0.55 -8.37
CA ALA A 200 4.70 -0.40 -8.71
C ALA A 200 4.91 -1.46 -7.62
N ASN A 201 5.37 -2.68 -7.99
CA ASN A 201 5.83 -3.65 -7.01
C ASN A 201 7.03 -3.08 -6.22
N ALA A 202 7.14 -3.42 -4.95
CA ALA A 202 8.14 -2.88 -4.02
C ALA A 202 8.19 -1.34 -3.94
N SER A 203 7.11 -0.64 -4.31
CA SER A 203 7.01 0.80 -4.12
C SER A 203 6.74 1.15 -2.65
N LEU A 204 7.27 2.30 -2.23
CA LEU A 204 7.15 2.87 -0.90
C LEU A 204 6.18 4.06 -0.91
N HIS A 205 5.39 4.16 0.13
CA HIS A 205 4.42 5.22 0.34
C HIS A 205 4.47 5.65 1.80
N GLN A 206 4.35 6.93 2.06
CA GLN A 206 4.33 7.44 3.42
C GLN A 206 3.04 8.21 3.70
N VAL A 207 2.35 7.82 4.76
CA VAL A 207 1.19 8.55 5.26
C VAL A 207 1.35 8.80 6.75
N ARG A 208 0.80 9.90 7.23
CA ARG A 208 0.65 10.18 8.66
C ARG A 208 -0.80 10.06 9.05
N LEU A 209 -1.02 9.45 10.22
CA LEU A 209 -2.34 9.19 10.76
C LEU A 209 -2.44 9.70 12.20
N GLN A 210 -3.42 10.56 12.46
CA GLN A 210 -3.74 11.03 13.82
C GLN A 210 -5.25 10.94 14.04
N GLY A 211 -5.68 10.00 14.87
CA GLY A 211 -7.09 9.64 14.99
C GLY A 211 -7.65 9.16 13.64
N ARG A 212 -8.62 9.89 13.08
CA ARG A 212 -9.20 9.63 11.75
C ARG A 212 -8.70 10.58 10.67
N VAL A 213 -7.71 11.38 10.96
CA VAL A 213 -7.12 12.33 9.99
C VAL A 213 -5.94 11.65 9.31
N TRP A 214 -6.03 11.53 8.01
CA TRP A 214 -5.01 10.93 7.14
C TRP A 214 -4.33 12.01 6.31
N ALA A 215 -3.01 11.95 6.19
CA ALA A 215 -2.26 12.83 5.32
C ALA A 215 -1.19 12.06 4.55
N VAL A 216 -1.16 12.22 3.24
CA VAL A 216 -0.13 11.67 2.37
C VAL A 216 1.11 12.55 2.48
N VAL A 217 2.26 11.93 2.74
CA VAL A 217 3.58 12.57 2.71
C VAL A 217 4.24 12.31 1.37
N ASP A 218 4.42 11.03 1.03
CA ASP A 218 5.00 10.59 -0.25
C ASP A 218 4.18 9.42 -0.81
N TRP A 219 4.18 9.29 -2.15
CA TRP A 219 3.36 8.28 -2.81
C TRP A 219 4.03 7.66 -4.02
N ASN A 220 4.00 6.31 -4.09
CA ASN A 220 4.52 5.50 -5.19
C ASN A 220 6.00 5.78 -5.51
N VAL A 221 6.81 5.91 -4.47
CA VAL A 221 8.26 6.11 -4.58
C VAL A 221 8.90 4.77 -4.88
N THR A 222 9.68 4.72 -5.96
CA THR A 222 10.45 3.55 -6.40
C THR A 222 11.94 3.86 -6.32
N ARG A 223 12.79 2.85 -6.52
CA ARG A 223 14.24 3.02 -6.57
C ARG A 223 14.70 4.09 -7.58
N GLU A 224 13.95 4.26 -8.65
CA GLU A 224 14.25 5.24 -9.71
C GLU A 224 13.74 6.66 -9.37
N SER A 225 12.98 6.80 -8.28
CA SER A 225 12.40 8.08 -7.90
C SER A 225 13.44 8.97 -7.21
N PRO A 226 13.60 10.25 -7.59
CA PRO A 226 14.48 11.20 -6.90
C PRO A 226 14.16 11.35 -5.41
N ALA A 227 12.90 11.17 -5.02
CA ALA A 227 12.42 11.24 -3.64
C ALA A 227 12.96 10.12 -2.74
N LEU A 228 13.55 9.04 -3.29
CA LEU A 228 14.08 7.95 -2.49
C LEU A 228 15.24 8.40 -1.58
N GLY A 229 16.04 9.38 -2.01
CA GLY A 229 17.12 9.95 -1.21
C GLY A 229 16.66 10.84 -0.05
N SER A 230 15.37 11.17 0.05
CA SER A 230 14.78 11.97 1.15
C SER A 230 14.09 11.12 2.23
N PHE A 231 13.92 9.81 2.01
CA PHE A 231 13.53 8.88 3.06
C PHE A 231 14.76 8.67 3.96
N GLY A 232 14.81 9.21 5.14
CA GLY A 232 15.93 9.14 6.08
C GLY A 232 16.50 10.50 6.48
N GLY A 233 16.09 11.58 5.85
CA GLY A 233 16.53 12.94 6.14
C GLY A 233 15.50 13.76 6.91
N GLY A 234 15.06 13.34 8.05
CA GLY A 234 14.06 14.07 8.81
C GLY A 234 14.43 14.31 10.26
N VAL A 235 15.50 15.03 10.53
CA VAL A 235 15.54 16.08 11.58
C VAL A 235 16.65 17.06 11.16
N ALA A 236 16.32 18.09 10.40
CA ALA A 236 17.17 19.25 10.36
C ALA A 236 17.05 19.91 11.74
N GLU A 237 18.15 19.90 12.49
CA GLU A 237 18.35 20.72 13.66
C GLU A 237 18.15 22.19 13.27
N GLY A 238 17.41 22.92 14.08
CA GLY A 238 17.22 24.33 14.01
C GLY A 238 16.39 24.80 15.20
#